data_574483fa426b6f126709ada42a2a7339
#
_entry.id   574483fa426b6f126709ada42a2a7339
#
_cell.length_a   1.000
_cell.length_b   1.000
_cell.length_c   1.000
_cell.angle_alpha   90.00
_cell.angle_beta   90.00
_cell.angle_gamma   90.00
#
_symmetry.space_group_name_H-M   'P 1'
#
loop_
_entity.id
_entity.type
_entity.pdbx_description
1 polymer ?
#
loop_
_entity_poly.entity_id
_entity_poly.type
_entity_poly.pdbx_seq_one_letter_code
_entity_poly.pdbx_strand_id
1 'polypeptide(L)'
;MLKNIACFGVAGNFTGHLEQAGEAESFSSVKTSEETEPKAIFPTFIPSDSKNVPDFLKIFPFSSEKIIYPENETKLQIEPECAVLFNAEWKDGKLKNLFPLSFGASNDCSIRKDGAKKISEKKNWGKETKGLSSNMILLDDFSENSKLYDYRIASFLLRDSNVFEYGENSFVKNYNYIWKKLTLWLIEKFNSQKDEGPKENIHEYLKEASFPEKILVSIGATRYTEFGERNFLKKNDEAVVVLYPDSKYCEEEIIQKVKQRDFSDSEISFLVQKICEKKS
;
A
#
# COMPACT_ATOMS: atom_id res chain seq x y z
N MET A 1 -17.74 -1.25 6.08
CA MET A 1 -17.05 -0.32 7.01
C MET A 1 -16.01 0.55 6.29
N LEU A 2 -15.15 0.03 5.40
CA LEU A 2 -14.11 0.81 4.71
C LEU A 2 -14.58 1.73 3.57
N LYS A 3 -15.80 1.57 3.04
CA LYS A 3 -16.30 2.33 1.86
C LYS A 3 -16.40 3.85 2.04
N ASN A 4 -16.35 4.34 3.27
CA ASN A 4 -16.38 5.78 3.59
C ASN A 4 -15.01 6.30 4.03
N ILE A 5 -13.94 5.56 3.78
CA ILE A 5 -12.57 5.90 4.15
C ILE A 5 -11.82 6.26 2.87
N ALA A 6 -11.22 7.45 2.80
CA ALA A 6 -10.32 7.77 1.69
C ALA A 6 -9.02 6.97 1.83
N CYS A 7 -8.54 6.40 0.71
CA CYS A 7 -7.39 5.51 0.72
C CYS A 7 -6.30 6.04 -0.20
N PHE A 8 -5.07 6.00 0.29
CA PHE A 8 -3.89 6.54 -0.38
C PHE A 8 -2.70 5.58 -0.27
N GLY A 9 -1.75 5.74 -1.18
CA GLY A 9 -0.43 5.14 -1.11
C GLY A 9 0.67 6.19 -1.12
N VAL A 10 1.86 5.81 -0.67
CA VAL A 10 3.07 6.65 -0.65
C VAL A 10 4.09 6.08 -1.62
N ALA A 11 4.48 6.87 -2.62
CA ALA A 11 5.49 6.47 -3.60
C ALA A 11 6.91 6.81 -3.11
N GLY A 12 7.82 5.84 -3.20
CA GLY A 12 9.26 6.05 -2.96
C GLY A 12 9.65 6.20 -1.49
N ASN A 13 8.93 5.57 -0.56
CA ASN A 13 9.24 5.61 0.87
C ASN A 13 10.17 4.47 1.34
N PHE A 14 10.67 3.67 0.43
CA PHE A 14 11.64 2.61 0.72
C PHE A 14 12.75 2.65 -0.32
N THR A 15 14.00 2.80 0.13
CA THR A 15 15.16 2.97 -0.76
C THR A 15 15.31 1.78 -1.71
N GLY A 16 15.50 2.05 -3.00
CA GLY A 16 15.74 1.06 -4.04
C GLY A 16 14.48 0.42 -4.64
N HIS A 17 13.28 0.65 -4.05
CA HIS A 17 12.05 0.05 -4.61
C HIS A 17 11.67 0.64 -5.97
N LEU A 18 11.73 1.95 -6.14
CA LEU A 18 11.34 2.60 -7.41
C LEU A 18 12.22 2.17 -8.59
N GLU A 19 13.50 1.94 -8.34
CA GLU A 19 14.46 1.43 -9.33
C GLU A 19 14.09 0.01 -9.76
N GLN A 20 13.84 -0.89 -8.79
CA GLN A 20 13.42 -2.27 -9.06
C GLN A 20 12.04 -2.33 -9.75
N ALA A 21 11.14 -1.42 -9.43
CA ALA A 21 9.83 -1.32 -10.05
C ALA A 21 9.86 -0.72 -11.48
N GLY A 22 11.02 -0.19 -11.92
CA GLY A 22 11.16 0.52 -13.20
C GLY A 22 10.41 1.86 -13.22
N GLU A 23 10.20 2.47 -12.05
CA GLU A 23 9.39 3.69 -11.89
C GLU A 23 10.22 4.95 -11.61
N ALA A 24 11.53 4.80 -11.34
CA ALA A 24 12.41 5.91 -10.96
C ALA A 24 12.40 7.06 -11.99
N GLU A 25 12.37 6.76 -13.29
CA GLU A 25 12.33 7.77 -14.36
C GLU A 25 11.06 8.63 -14.29
N SER A 26 9.91 8.05 -13.95
CA SER A 26 8.63 8.77 -13.81
C SER A 26 8.68 9.86 -12.74
N PHE A 27 9.58 9.73 -11.78
CA PHE A 27 9.77 10.70 -10.69
C PHE A 27 10.99 11.58 -10.85
N SER A 28 11.72 11.52 -11.96
CA SER A 28 12.96 12.30 -12.18
C SER A 28 12.77 13.81 -12.07
N SER A 29 11.57 14.32 -12.42
CA SER A 29 11.22 15.73 -12.30
C SER A 29 10.67 16.13 -10.92
N VAL A 30 10.41 15.17 -10.03
CA VAL A 30 9.86 15.44 -8.68
C VAL A 30 10.99 15.87 -7.76
N LYS A 31 10.98 17.15 -7.38
CA LYS A 31 11.95 17.70 -6.43
C LYS A 31 11.53 17.34 -4.99
N THR A 32 12.48 16.85 -4.22
CA THR A 32 12.35 16.55 -2.79
C THR A 32 13.34 17.38 -1.97
N SER A 33 13.07 17.57 -0.70
CA SER A 33 13.96 18.34 0.21
C SER A 33 15.23 17.56 0.56
N GLU A 34 15.12 16.23 0.55
CA GLU A 34 16.25 15.31 0.75
C GLU A 34 16.05 14.06 -0.12
N GLU A 35 17.11 13.31 -0.35
CA GLU A 35 17.12 12.12 -1.23
C GLU A 35 16.13 11.05 -0.78
N THR A 36 16.04 10.84 0.53
CA THR A 36 15.18 9.83 1.16
C THR A 36 13.72 10.26 1.33
N GLU A 37 13.37 11.52 0.99
CA GLU A 37 11.99 11.98 1.05
C GLU A 37 11.12 11.20 0.06
N PRO A 38 9.93 10.70 0.48
CA PRO A 38 8.99 10.08 -0.44
C PRO A 38 8.58 11.03 -1.56
N LYS A 39 8.33 10.49 -2.74
CA LYS A 39 8.12 11.30 -3.96
C LYS A 39 6.72 11.90 -4.05
N ALA A 40 5.70 11.17 -3.61
CA ALA A 40 4.31 11.63 -3.68
C ALA A 40 3.37 10.80 -2.81
N ILE A 41 2.20 11.37 -2.50
CA ILE A 41 0.99 10.63 -2.13
C ILE A 41 0.16 10.45 -3.41
N PHE A 42 -0.46 9.29 -3.59
CA PHE A 42 -1.40 9.04 -4.68
C PHE A 42 -2.69 8.41 -4.13
N PRO A 43 -3.86 8.73 -4.72
CA PRO A 43 -5.13 8.16 -4.31
C PRO A 43 -5.27 6.73 -4.84
N THR A 44 -5.83 5.84 -4.02
CA THR A 44 -6.28 4.51 -4.45
C THR A 44 -7.80 4.37 -4.39
N PHE A 45 -8.45 5.15 -3.52
CA PHE A 45 -9.91 5.25 -3.44
C PHE A 45 -10.33 6.56 -2.81
N ILE A 46 -11.29 7.23 -3.44
CA ILE A 46 -11.90 8.49 -2.98
C ILE A 46 -13.42 8.26 -2.85
N PRO A 47 -14.00 8.27 -1.65
CA PRO A 47 -15.43 8.09 -1.41
C PRO A 47 -16.20 9.36 -1.79
N SER A 48 -16.50 9.55 -3.07
CA SER A 48 -17.17 10.73 -3.61
C SER A 48 -18.00 10.39 -4.83
N ASP A 49 -19.12 11.07 -5.00
CA ASP A 49 -19.95 11.02 -6.23
C ASP A 49 -19.64 12.19 -7.17
N SER A 50 -18.68 13.05 -6.83
CA SER A 50 -18.33 14.23 -7.60
C SER A 50 -17.77 13.87 -8.99
N LYS A 51 -18.13 14.70 -9.98
CA LYS A 51 -17.57 14.61 -11.34
C LYS A 51 -16.11 15.04 -11.42
N ASN A 52 -15.60 15.73 -10.39
CA ASN A 52 -14.21 16.16 -10.30
C ASN A 52 -13.26 15.05 -9.87
N VAL A 53 -13.80 13.90 -9.44
CA VAL A 53 -13.01 12.70 -9.10
C VAL A 53 -13.11 11.72 -10.27
N PRO A 54 -11.98 11.19 -10.78
CA PRO A 54 -11.99 10.16 -11.82
C PRO A 54 -12.82 8.94 -11.42
N ASP A 55 -13.59 8.38 -12.33
CA ASP A 55 -14.55 7.31 -12.04
C ASP A 55 -13.88 6.06 -11.45
N PHE A 56 -12.68 5.71 -11.92
CA PHE A 56 -11.96 4.57 -11.37
C PHE A 56 -11.56 4.74 -9.90
N LEU A 57 -11.32 5.97 -9.43
CA LEU A 57 -11.02 6.26 -8.02
C LEU A 57 -12.24 6.18 -7.10
N LYS A 58 -13.45 6.20 -7.65
CA LYS A 58 -14.72 6.02 -6.91
C LYS A 58 -15.07 4.55 -6.69
N ILE A 59 -14.34 3.63 -7.33
CA ILE A 59 -14.55 2.20 -7.18
C ILE A 59 -13.67 1.70 -6.04
N PHE A 60 -14.30 1.17 -4.97
CA PHE A 60 -13.57 0.59 -3.83
C PHE A 60 -12.77 -0.64 -4.27
N PRO A 61 -11.41 -0.60 -4.19
CA PRO A 61 -10.57 -1.61 -4.82
C PRO A 61 -10.14 -2.76 -3.89
N PHE A 62 -10.33 -2.62 -2.56
CA PHE A 62 -9.70 -3.53 -1.60
C PHE A 62 -10.45 -4.86 -1.44
N SER A 63 -9.68 -5.94 -1.33
CA SER A 63 -10.13 -7.29 -0.97
C SER A 63 -9.10 -7.94 -0.06
N SER A 64 -9.55 -8.78 0.88
CA SER A 64 -8.67 -9.61 1.69
C SER A 64 -8.41 -11.00 1.09
N GLU A 65 -9.07 -11.35 -0.02
CA GLU A 65 -9.11 -12.72 -0.53
C GLU A 65 -8.63 -12.89 -1.97
N LYS A 66 -8.76 -11.85 -2.79
CA LYS A 66 -8.46 -11.97 -4.22
C LYS A 66 -8.02 -10.67 -4.88
N ILE A 67 -7.35 -10.83 -6.02
CA ILE A 67 -7.05 -9.78 -6.97
C ILE A 67 -7.62 -10.16 -8.32
N ILE A 68 -8.43 -9.29 -8.92
CA ILE A 68 -8.89 -9.44 -10.28
C ILE A 68 -7.78 -9.03 -11.25
N TYR A 69 -7.37 -9.99 -12.09
CA TYR A 69 -6.35 -9.75 -13.09
C TYR A 69 -6.81 -8.68 -14.09
N PRO A 70 -5.96 -7.70 -14.44
CA PRO A 70 -6.34 -6.65 -15.38
C PRO A 70 -6.52 -7.20 -16.79
N GLU A 71 -7.52 -6.67 -17.51
CA GLU A 71 -7.70 -6.98 -18.94
C GLU A 71 -6.60 -6.28 -19.75
N ASN A 72 -6.06 -6.99 -20.77
CA ASN A 72 -5.06 -6.46 -21.71
C ASN A 72 -3.70 -6.06 -21.12
N GLU A 73 -3.42 -6.44 -19.89
CA GLU A 73 -2.14 -6.19 -19.22
C GLU A 73 -1.51 -7.53 -18.78
N THR A 74 -0.20 -7.62 -18.83
CA THR A 74 0.52 -8.86 -18.52
C THR A 74 1.52 -8.75 -17.39
N LYS A 75 1.83 -7.52 -16.95
CA LYS A 75 2.85 -7.24 -15.94
C LYS A 75 2.19 -6.75 -14.66
N LEU A 76 1.70 -7.69 -13.86
CA LEU A 76 1.12 -7.42 -12.55
C LEU A 76 2.09 -7.84 -11.45
N GLN A 77 2.39 -6.95 -10.51
CA GLN A 77 3.31 -7.21 -9.39
C GLN A 77 2.66 -7.00 -8.03
N ILE A 78 3.06 -7.84 -7.05
CA ILE A 78 2.79 -7.59 -5.63
C ILE A 78 3.59 -6.35 -5.22
N GLU A 79 2.97 -5.42 -4.53
CA GLU A 79 3.65 -4.38 -3.78
C GLU A 79 3.34 -4.56 -2.29
N PRO A 80 4.24 -5.24 -1.55
CA PRO A 80 4.02 -5.50 -0.13
C PRO A 80 4.20 -4.22 0.67
N GLU A 81 3.17 -3.86 1.43
CA GLU A 81 3.13 -2.63 2.20
C GLU A 81 2.56 -2.84 3.60
N CYS A 82 2.99 -2.00 4.53
CA CYS A 82 2.27 -1.76 5.77
C CYS A 82 1.23 -0.67 5.51
N ALA A 83 -0.05 -0.95 5.77
CA ALA A 83 -1.08 0.07 5.77
C ALA A 83 -1.41 0.52 7.18
N VAL A 84 -1.58 1.83 7.37
CA VAL A 84 -1.99 2.43 8.65
C VAL A 84 -3.31 3.16 8.46
N LEU A 85 -4.26 2.85 9.32
CA LEU A 85 -5.54 3.56 9.41
C LEU A 85 -5.41 4.67 10.44
N PHE A 86 -5.80 5.89 10.04
CA PHE A 86 -5.78 7.08 10.89
C PHE A 86 -7.17 7.67 11.06
N ASN A 87 -7.44 8.25 12.25
CA ASN A 87 -8.41 9.31 12.38
C ASN A 87 -7.79 10.64 11.95
N ALA A 88 -8.51 11.39 11.13
CA ALA A 88 -8.09 12.67 10.59
C ALA A 88 -8.80 13.81 11.31
N GLU A 89 -8.04 14.76 11.84
CA GLU A 89 -8.58 15.98 12.44
C GLU A 89 -8.50 17.13 11.43
N TRP A 90 -9.66 17.69 11.08
CA TRP A 90 -9.78 18.80 10.14
C TRP A 90 -10.15 20.09 10.85
N LYS A 91 -9.56 21.20 10.42
CA LYS A 91 -9.93 22.56 10.84
C LYS A 91 -9.83 23.50 9.65
N ASP A 92 -10.91 24.22 9.36
CA ASP A 92 -11.00 25.18 8.25
C ASP A 92 -10.58 24.57 6.89
N GLY A 93 -11.03 23.32 6.64
CA GLY A 93 -10.69 22.57 5.43
C GLY A 93 -9.22 22.13 5.32
N LYS A 94 -8.45 22.20 6.40
CA LYS A 94 -7.06 21.77 6.46
C LYS A 94 -6.89 20.60 7.43
N LEU A 95 -6.15 19.59 7.02
CA LEU A 95 -5.74 18.50 7.90
C LEU A 95 -4.77 19.04 8.94
N LYS A 96 -5.06 18.82 10.23
CA LYS A 96 -4.24 19.27 11.36
C LYS A 96 -3.48 18.13 12.01
N ASN A 97 -4.16 17.00 12.22
CA ASN A 97 -3.57 15.84 12.86
C ASN A 97 -4.03 14.55 12.21
N LEU A 98 -3.20 13.51 12.34
CA LEU A 98 -3.49 12.12 12.04
C LEU A 98 -3.21 11.28 13.28
N PHE A 99 -4.24 10.64 13.82
CA PHE A 99 -4.14 9.77 14.99
C PHE A 99 -4.21 8.32 14.53
N PRO A 100 -3.20 7.48 14.80
CA PRO A 100 -3.21 6.10 14.37
C PRO A 100 -4.31 5.30 15.08
N LEU A 101 -4.91 4.34 14.40
CA LEU A 101 -5.91 3.44 14.94
C LEU A 101 -5.48 1.97 14.86
N SER A 102 -4.96 1.58 13.71
CA SER A 102 -4.53 0.22 13.45
C SER A 102 -3.61 0.15 12.24
N PHE A 103 -2.88 -0.96 12.14
CA PHE A 103 -2.05 -1.26 10.97
C PHE A 103 -2.30 -2.69 10.49
N GLY A 104 -1.94 -2.98 9.25
CA GLY A 104 -2.08 -4.32 8.69
C GLY A 104 -1.36 -4.49 7.36
N ALA A 105 -1.24 -5.75 6.95
CA ALA A 105 -0.66 -6.11 5.67
C ALA A 105 -1.52 -5.57 4.53
N SER A 106 -0.88 -4.91 3.58
CA SER A 106 -1.50 -4.37 2.37
C SER A 106 -0.72 -4.81 1.13
N ASN A 107 -1.41 -4.91 0.03
CA ASN A 107 -0.82 -5.15 -1.28
C ASN A 107 -1.30 -4.05 -2.22
N ASP A 108 -0.43 -3.07 -2.50
CA ASP A 108 -0.71 -2.04 -3.49
C ASP A 108 -0.46 -2.54 -4.92
N CYS A 109 -0.95 -3.78 -5.17
CA CYS A 109 -0.76 -4.51 -6.42
C CYS A 109 -0.81 -3.58 -7.63
N SER A 110 0.22 -3.63 -8.48
CA SER A 110 0.45 -2.63 -9.52
C SER A 110 0.60 -3.23 -10.90
N ILE A 111 0.01 -2.55 -11.89
CA ILE A 111 0.23 -2.83 -13.30
C ILE A 111 1.51 -2.10 -13.74
N ARG A 112 2.49 -2.83 -14.24
CA ARG A 112 3.70 -2.25 -14.84
C ARG A 112 3.44 -1.94 -16.30
N LYS A 113 2.86 -0.76 -16.57
CA LYS A 113 2.56 -0.27 -17.92
C LYS A 113 3.26 1.06 -18.19
N ASP A 114 3.66 1.23 -19.44
CA ASP A 114 4.21 2.48 -19.92
C ASP A 114 3.12 3.53 -20.18
N GLY A 115 3.50 4.81 -20.18
CA GLY A 115 2.63 5.92 -20.60
C GLY A 115 1.56 6.33 -19.60
N ALA A 116 1.53 5.80 -18.39
CA ALA A 116 0.63 6.30 -17.34
C ALA A 116 1.02 7.73 -16.96
N LYS A 117 0.06 8.66 -17.05
CA LYS A 117 0.30 10.09 -16.72
C LYS A 117 0.28 10.32 -15.21
N LYS A 118 -0.53 9.55 -14.48
CA LYS A 118 -0.68 9.62 -13.02
C LYS A 118 -0.37 8.29 -12.38
N ILE A 119 0.11 8.33 -11.13
CA ILE A 119 0.44 7.11 -10.39
C ILE A 119 -0.81 6.25 -10.22
N SER A 120 -1.94 6.86 -9.88
CA SER A 120 -3.20 6.16 -9.62
C SER A 120 -3.71 5.33 -10.80
N GLU A 121 -3.38 5.70 -12.05
CA GLU A 121 -3.79 4.97 -13.26
C GLU A 121 -3.22 3.53 -13.35
N LYS A 122 -2.16 3.23 -12.58
CA LYS A 122 -1.55 1.90 -12.47
C LYS A 122 -2.06 1.13 -11.25
N LYS A 123 -2.80 1.79 -10.37
CA LYS A 123 -3.09 1.32 -9.02
C LYS A 123 -4.53 0.88 -8.80
N ASN A 124 -5.51 1.42 -9.50
CA ASN A 124 -6.91 1.03 -9.38
C ASN A 124 -7.53 0.81 -10.76
N TRP A 125 -7.83 -0.43 -11.12
CA TRP A 125 -8.53 -0.81 -12.35
C TRP A 125 -9.91 -1.45 -12.09
N GLY A 126 -10.44 -1.25 -10.86
CA GLY A 126 -11.77 -1.71 -10.48
C GLY A 126 -11.84 -2.34 -9.10
N LYS A 127 -12.89 -3.08 -8.86
CA LYS A 127 -13.08 -3.82 -7.60
C LYS A 127 -12.04 -4.92 -7.46
N GLU A 128 -11.61 -5.16 -6.21
CA GLU A 128 -10.73 -6.29 -5.87
C GLU A 128 -9.39 -6.25 -6.62
N THR A 129 -8.81 -5.06 -6.70
CA THR A 129 -7.52 -4.82 -7.37
C THR A 129 -6.40 -4.45 -6.39
N LYS A 130 -6.76 -4.23 -5.12
CA LYS A 130 -5.86 -3.95 -4.01
C LYS A 130 -6.04 -4.94 -2.87
N GLY A 131 -5.05 -5.07 -2.04
CA GLY A 131 -5.09 -5.92 -0.86
C GLY A 131 -5.09 -5.15 0.45
N LEU A 132 -5.95 -5.58 1.37
CA LEU A 132 -5.87 -5.19 2.78
C LEU A 132 -6.28 -6.37 3.64
N SER A 133 -5.45 -6.70 4.63
CA SER A 133 -5.74 -7.77 5.58
C SER A 133 -7.04 -7.49 6.34
N SER A 134 -7.82 -8.54 6.56
CA SER A 134 -8.97 -8.46 7.48
C SER A 134 -8.54 -8.37 8.95
N ASN A 135 -7.32 -8.81 9.29
CA ASN A 135 -6.73 -8.66 10.62
C ASN A 135 -5.89 -7.37 10.68
N MET A 136 -6.55 -6.27 11.03
CA MET A 136 -5.91 -4.99 11.34
C MET A 136 -5.60 -4.94 12.84
N ILE A 137 -4.32 -4.83 13.18
CA ILE A 137 -3.80 -4.83 14.55
C ILE A 137 -3.93 -3.43 15.13
N LEU A 138 -4.55 -3.30 16.32
CA LEU A 138 -4.74 -2.01 16.98
C LEU A 138 -3.41 -1.33 17.29
N LEU A 139 -3.37 -0.02 17.10
CA LEU A 139 -2.20 0.81 17.28
C LEU A 139 -2.58 2.06 18.09
N ASP A 140 -2.08 2.13 19.31
CA ASP A 140 -2.38 3.25 20.23
C ASP A 140 -1.43 4.44 19.99
N ASP A 141 -0.25 4.17 19.42
CA ASP A 141 0.79 5.16 19.15
C ASP A 141 1.53 4.81 17.84
N PHE A 142 1.98 5.82 17.13
CA PHE A 142 2.80 5.67 15.93
C PHE A 142 4.18 6.29 16.17
N SER A 143 4.97 5.60 16.99
CA SER A 143 6.32 5.98 17.38
C SER A 143 7.24 4.78 17.54
N GLU A 144 8.50 5.04 17.85
CA GLU A 144 9.50 3.99 18.14
C GLU A 144 9.17 3.18 19.41
N ASN A 145 8.24 3.64 20.25
CA ASN A 145 7.79 2.92 21.43
C ASN A 145 6.55 2.06 21.17
N SER A 146 5.96 2.15 19.98
CA SER A 146 4.78 1.36 19.62
C SER A 146 5.14 -0.08 19.30
N LYS A 147 4.14 -0.98 19.43
CA LYS A 147 4.31 -2.39 19.03
C LYS A 147 4.79 -2.56 17.58
N LEU A 148 4.43 -1.64 16.68
CA LEU A 148 4.82 -1.70 15.26
C LEU A 148 6.34 -1.60 15.05
N TYR A 149 7.09 -1.07 16.01
CA TYR A 149 8.56 -1.01 15.97
C TYR A 149 9.21 -2.39 15.86
N ASP A 150 8.58 -3.41 16.46
CA ASP A 150 9.03 -4.79 16.46
C ASP A 150 8.62 -5.58 15.21
N TYR A 151 7.81 -4.98 14.31
CA TYR A 151 7.25 -5.71 13.19
C TYR A 151 8.16 -5.74 11.97
N ARG A 152 8.12 -6.89 11.30
CA ARG A 152 8.70 -7.09 9.97
C ARG A 152 7.58 -7.24 8.93
N ILE A 153 7.95 -6.98 7.68
CA ILE A 153 7.13 -7.24 6.51
C ILE A 153 7.84 -8.22 5.59
N ALA A 154 7.13 -9.26 5.18
CA ALA A 154 7.57 -10.23 4.21
C ALA A 154 6.47 -10.45 3.17
N SER A 155 6.84 -10.89 1.97
CA SER A 155 5.85 -11.28 0.96
C SER A 155 6.29 -12.49 0.16
N PHE A 156 5.29 -13.26 -0.27
CA PHE A 156 5.49 -14.53 -0.98
C PHE A 156 4.57 -14.63 -2.18
N LEU A 157 5.03 -15.34 -3.19
CA LEU A 157 4.22 -15.82 -4.31
C LEU A 157 4.06 -17.33 -4.17
N LEU A 158 2.80 -17.79 -4.14
CA LEU A 158 2.49 -19.21 -4.20
C LEU A 158 2.07 -19.55 -5.63
N ARG A 159 2.81 -20.45 -6.25
CA ARG A 159 2.60 -20.91 -7.63
C ARG A 159 2.90 -22.40 -7.73
N ASP A 160 1.97 -23.19 -8.28
CA ASP A 160 2.14 -24.63 -8.50
C ASP A 160 2.62 -25.38 -7.25
N SER A 161 2.01 -25.10 -6.10
CA SER A 161 2.34 -25.63 -4.76
C SER A 161 3.72 -25.24 -4.21
N ASN A 162 4.45 -24.38 -4.89
CA ASN A 162 5.70 -23.83 -4.39
C ASN A 162 5.48 -22.46 -3.74
N VAL A 163 6.29 -22.15 -2.73
CA VAL A 163 6.35 -20.86 -2.06
C VAL A 163 7.66 -20.18 -2.43
N PHE A 164 7.57 -19.00 -3.02
CA PHE A 164 8.71 -18.17 -3.41
C PHE A 164 8.70 -16.89 -2.58
N GLU A 165 9.83 -16.52 -2.00
CA GLU A 165 10.03 -15.21 -1.39
C GLU A 165 9.98 -14.15 -2.48
N TYR A 166 9.04 -13.18 -2.33
CA TYR A 166 8.78 -12.18 -3.36
C TYR A 166 9.34 -10.81 -3.00
N GLY A 167 9.07 -10.32 -1.80
CA GLY A 167 9.69 -9.12 -1.23
C GLY A 167 10.77 -9.48 -0.23
N GLU A 168 11.79 -8.61 -0.10
CA GLU A 168 12.81 -8.72 0.93
C GLU A 168 12.16 -8.61 2.31
N ASN A 169 12.49 -9.55 3.21
CA ASN A 169 12.03 -9.50 4.59
C ASN A 169 12.67 -8.31 5.32
N SER A 170 11.89 -7.30 5.61
CA SER A 170 12.36 -6.01 6.10
C SER A 170 11.66 -5.59 7.39
N PHE A 171 12.39 -4.91 8.29
CA PHE A 171 11.72 -4.25 9.41
C PHE A 171 10.87 -3.08 8.93
N VAL A 172 9.67 -2.92 9.52
CA VAL A 172 8.80 -1.77 9.25
C VAL A 172 9.50 -0.45 9.63
N LYS A 173 10.31 -0.45 10.67
CA LYS A 173 11.12 0.73 11.07
C LYS A 173 12.16 1.18 10.03
N ASN A 174 12.42 0.39 8.99
CA ASN A 174 13.40 0.72 7.93
C ASN A 174 12.82 1.58 6.78
N TYR A 175 11.53 1.93 6.84
CA TYR A 175 11.01 2.94 5.93
C TYR A 175 11.76 4.26 6.08
N ASN A 176 12.03 4.95 4.97
CA ASN A 176 12.78 6.22 4.98
C ASN A 176 12.07 7.29 5.83
N TYR A 177 10.75 7.41 5.62
CA TYR A 177 9.87 8.22 6.46
C TYR A 177 8.93 7.30 7.21
N ILE A 178 9.01 7.34 8.53
CA ILE A 178 8.14 6.58 9.43
C ILE A 178 7.88 7.41 10.69
N TRP A 179 6.97 7.00 11.53
CA TRP A 179 6.58 7.64 12.78
C TRP A 179 6.17 9.12 12.57
N LYS A 180 6.60 9.99 13.48
CA LYS A 180 6.32 11.41 13.43
C LYS A 180 6.79 12.06 12.13
N LYS A 181 7.93 11.63 11.59
CA LYS A 181 8.47 12.17 10.32
C LYS A 181 7.48 11.92 9.17
N LEU A 182 6.96 10.69 9.05
CA LEU A 182 5.95 10.36 8.03
C LEU A 182 4.65 11.11 8.29
N THR A 183 4.16 11.14 9.53
CA THR A 183 2.88 11.81 9.86
C THR A 183 2.90 13.30 9.51
N LEU A 184 3.98 14.01 9.83
CA LEU A 184 4.13 15.42 9.48
C LEU A 184 4.20 15.65 7.97
N TRP A 185 4.93 14.78 7.27
CA TRP A 185 5.02 14.82 5.81
C TRP A 185 3.65 14.53 5.16
N LEU A 186 2.91 13.54 5.65
CA LEU A 186 1.55 13.25 5.18
C LEU A 186 0.63 14.45 5.34
N ILE A 187 0.62 15.09 6.52
CA ILE A 187 -0.20 16.27 6.78
C ILE A 187 0.14 17.41 5.82
N GLU A 188 1.43 17.66 5.59
CA GLU A 188 1.87 18.65 4.62
C GLU A 188 1.37 18.33 3.22
N LYS A 189 1.63 17.10 2.72
CA LYS A 189 1.28 16.71 1.34
C LYS A 189 -0.23 16.62 1.12
N PHE A 190 -1.01 16.15 2.09
CA PHE A 190 -2.49 16.18 2.01
C PHE A 190 -3.03 17.60 1.87
N ASN A 191 -2.35 18.59 2.43
CA ASN A 191 -2.76 19.99 2.34
C ASN A 191 -2.18 20.75 1.15
N SER A 192 -1.05 20.32 0.58
CA SER A 192 -0.26 21.15 -0.34
C SER A 192 0.14 20.49 -1.65
N GLN A 193 0.07 19.15 -1.77
CA GLN A 193 0.49 18.48 -3.01
C GLN A 193 -0.37 18.92 -4.18
N LYS A 194 0.30 19.39 -5.24
CA LYS A 194 -0.34 19.88 -6.48
C LYS A 194 -0.33 18.82 -7.55
N ASP A 195 -1.17 19.04 -8.57
CA ASP A 195 -1.20 18.28 -9.81
C ASP A 195 -0.01 18.69 -10.68
N GLU A 196 1.10 17.92 -10.61
CA GLU A 196 2.33 18.13 -11.37
C GLU A 196 2.97 16.79 -11.76
N GLY A 197 3.21 16.58 -13.04
CA GLY A 197 3.77 15.33 -13.54
C GLY A 197 2.96 14.13 -13.08
N PRO A 198 3.58 13.12 -12.41
CA PRO A 198 2.87 11.93 -11.94
C PRO A 198 2.00 12.16 -10.70
N LYS A 199 2.14 13.31 -10.04
CA LYS A 199 1.38 13.67 -8.82
C LYS A 199 -0.03 14.14 -9.14
N GLU A 200 -0.92 14.05 -8.16
CA GLU A 200 -2.31 14.51 -8.21
C GLU A 200 -2.58 15.54 -7.12
N ASN A 201 -3.58 16.41 -7.31
CA ASN A 201 -4.00 17.36 -6.28
C ASN A 201 -4.85 16.64 -5.22
N ILE A 202 -4.17 16.16 -4.17
CA ILE A 202 -4.82 15.36 -3.13
C ILE A 202 -5.81 16.17 -2.30
N HIS A 203 -5.52 17.45 -2.07
CA HIS A 203 -6.41 18.30 -1.26
C HIS A 203 -7.79 18.46 -1.91
N GLU A 204 -7.85 18.62 -3.24
CA GLU A 204 -9.13 18.71 -3.97
C GLU A 204 -9.91 17.41 -3.87
N TYR A 205 -9.26 16.24 -3.97
CA TYR A 205 -9.93 14.95 -3.78
C TYR A 205 -10.48 14.77 -2.37
N LEU A 206 -9.74 15.20 -1.34
CA LEU A 206 -10.21 15.17 0.05
C LEU A 206 -11.40 16.10 0.27
N LYS A 207 -11.40 17.28 -0.36
CA LYS A 207 -12.53 18.20 -0.36
C LYS A 207 -13.77 17.60 -1.04
N GLU A 208 -13.59 16.97 -2.22
CA GLU A 208 -14.68 16.27 -2.92
C GLU A 208 -15.22 15.07 -2.12
N ALA A 209 -14.43 14.48 -1.24
CA ALA A 209 -14.84 13.46 -0.27
C ALA A 209 -15.38 14.04 1.05
N SER A 210 -15.62 15.38 1.12
CA SER A 210 -16.12 16.07 2.31
C SER A 210 -15.22 15.92 3.54
N PHE A 211 -13.89 15.89 3.36
CA PHE A 211 -12.90 15.78 4.41
C PHE A 211 -13.14 14.58 5.33
N PRO A 212 -12.91 13.35 4.87
CA PRO A 212 -13.26 12.13 5.58
C PRO A 212 -12.59 12.04 6.95
N GLU A 213 -13.34 11.56 7.95
CA GLU A 213 -12.82 11.38 9.33
C GLU A 213 -11.73 10.31 9.42
N LYS A 214 -11.70 9.38 8.46
CA LYS A 214 -10.72 8.30 8.43
C LYS A 214 -9.98 8.25 7.10
N ILE A 215 -8.67 8.06 7.20
CA ILE A 215 -7.77 7.92 6.06
C ILE A 215 -6.96 6.64 6.24
N LEU A 216 -6.95 5.79 5.23
CA LEU A 216 -6.05 4.63 5.13
C LEU A 216 -4.85 5.02 4.27
N VAL A 217 -3.65 4.79 4.77
CA VAL A 217 -2.41 5.04 4.02
C VAL A 217 -1.58 3.77 3.97
N SER A 218 -1.35 3.25 2.78
CA SER A 218 -0.30 2.27 2.50
C SER A 218 1.02 3.04 2.40
N ILE A 219 1.97 2.77 3.32
CA ILE A 219 3.10 3.67 3.57
C ILE A 219 4.30 3.48 2.64
N GLY A 220 4.14 2.68 1.60
CA GLY A 220 5.12 2.44 0.55
C GLY A 220 5.51 0.96 0.43
N ALA A 221 5.80 0.54 -0.79
CA ALA A 221 6.23 -0.83 -1.06
C ALA A 221 7.70 -1.04 -0.68
N THR A 222 8.00 -2.22 -0.09
CA THR A 222 9.36 -2.65 0.22
C THR A 222 10.05 -3.21 -1.03
N ARG A 223 11.36 -3.52 -0.92
CA ARG A 223 12.14 -4.06 -2.03
C ARG A 223 11.71 -5.45 -2.42
N TYR A 224 11.95 -5.81 -3.66
CA TYR A 224 11.81 -7.16 -4.18
C TYR A 224 13.07 -7.99 -3.93
N THR A 225 12.88 -9.29 -3.74
CA THR A 225 13.95 -10.27 -4.00
C THR A 225 14.26 -10.30 -5.50
N GLU A 226 15.38 -10.92 -5.91
CA GLU A 226 15.69 -11.13 -7.33
C GLU A 226 14.56 -11.89 -8.06
N PHE A 227 13.89 -12.81 -7.36
CA PHE A 227 12.72 -13.52 -7.90
C PHE A 227 11.54 -12.56 -8.11
N GLY A 228 11.19 -11.75 -7.09
CA GLY A 228 10.04 -10.84 -7.14
C GLY A 228 10.18 -9.76 -8.21
N GLU A 229 11.39 -9.25 -8.42
CA GLU A 229 11.68 -8.25 -9.45
C GLU A 229 11.41 -8.78 -10.87
N ARG A 230 11.69 -10.07 -11.12
CA ARG A 230 11.61 -10.70 -12.46
C ARG A 230 10.33 -11.47 -12.71
N ASN A 231 9.51 -11.71 -11.70
CA ASN A 231 8.33 -12.56 -11.83
C ASN A 231 7.03 -11.78 -11.62
N PHE A 232 6.22 -11.73 -12.67
CA PHE A 232 4.88 -11.15 -12.62
C PHE A 232 3.85 -12.19 -12.20
N LEU A 233 2.78 -11.71 -11.57
CA LEU A 233 1.63 -12.52 -11.18
C LEU A 233 0.93 -13.11 -12.40
N LYS A 234 0.43 -14.32 -12.24
CA LYS A 234 -0.37 -15.04 -13.22
C LYS A 234 -1.70 -15.46 -12.59
N LYS A 235 -2.66 -15.78 -13.43
CA LYS A 235 -3.91 -16.40 -12.99
C LYS A 235 -3.63 -17.65 -12.15
N ASN A 236 -4.40 -17.82 -11.09
CA ASN A 236 -4.32 -18.88 -10.08
C ASN A 236 -3.12 -18.78 -9.10
N ASP A 237 -2.19 -17.86 -9.29
CA ASP A 237 -1.22 -17.55 -8.25
C ASP A 237 -1.93 -17.07 -6.98
N GLU A 238 -1.22 -17.15 -5.85
CA GLU A 238 -1.62 -16.45 -4.64
C GLU A 238 -0.52 -15.50 -4.20
N ALA A 239 -0.91 -14.23 -4.00
CA ALA A 239 -0.06 -13.19 -3.44
C ALA A 239 -0.23 -13.18 -1.92
N VAL A 240 0.87 -13.26 -1.19
CA VAL A 240 0.86 -13.22 0.28
C VAL A 240 1.71 -12.06 0.76
N VAL A 241 1.15 -11.26 1.67
CA VAL A 241 1.86 -10.23 2.43
C VAL A 241 1.64 -10.48 3.91
N VAL A 242 2.71 -10.44 4.69
CA VAL A 242 2.69 -10.76 6.12
C VAL A 242 3.37 -9.66 6.91
N LEU A 243 2.70 -9.15 7.95
CA LEU A 243 3.30 -8.34 9.00
C LEU A 243 3.32 -9.16 10.29
N TYR A 244 4.50 -9.33 10.90
CA TYR A 244 4.68 -10.17 12.08
C TYR A 244 5.69 -9.59 13.07
N PRO A 245 5.55 -9.86 14.39
CA PRO A 245 6.50 -9.41 15.40
C PRO A 245 7.80 -10.23 15.36
N ASP A 246 8.94 -9.56 15.15
CA ASP A 246 10.28 -10.14 15.07
C ASP A 246 10.70 -10.82 16.39
N SER A 247 10.23 -10.30 17.53
CA SER A 247 10.52 -10.89 18.84
C SER A 247 9.84 -12.25 19.08
N LYS A 248 8.84 -12.63 18.25
CA LYS A 248 8.08 -13.88 18.41
C LYS A 248 8.34 -14.91 17.33
N TYR A 249 8.66 -14.48 16.12
CA TYR A 249 8.78 -15.35 14.95
C TYR A 249 10.04 -15.03 14.15
N CYS A 250 10.79 -16.08 13.81
CA CYS A 250 11.81 -15.98 12.78
C CYS A 250 11.20 -16.12 11.37
N GLU A 251 11.98 -15.80 10.36
CA GLU A 251 11.55 -15.85 8.96
C GLU A 251 11.15 -17.26 8.53
N GLU A 252 11.90 -18.28 8.96
CA GLU A 252 11.64 -19.67 8.66
C GLU A 252 10.29 -20.14 9.21
N GLU A 253 9.89 -19.69 10.40
CA GLU A 253 8.58 -20.00 10.98
C GLU A 253 7.46 -19.35 10.19
N ILE A 254 7.64 -18.13 9.70
CA ILE A 254 6.67 -17.46 8.82
C ILE A 254 6.55 -18.20 7.49
N ILE A 255 7.65 -18.62 6.88
CA ILE A 255 7.64 -19.45 5.67
C ILE A 255 6.87 -20.76 5.91
N GLN A 256 7.06 -21.43 7.06
CA GLN A 256 6.32 -22.65 7.41
C GLN A 256 4.82 -22.37 7.60
N LYS A 257 4.44 -21.27 8.27
CA LYS A 257 3.04 -20.86 8.42
C LYS A 257 2.38 -20.62 7.05
N VAL A 258 3.07 -19.96 6.12
CA VAL A 258 2.59 -19.75 4.75
C VAL A 258 2.42 -21.08 4.01
N LYS A 259 3.39 -22.01 4.10
CA LYS A 259 3.31 -23.35 3.49
C LYS A 259 2.15 -24.19 4.05
N GLN A 260 1.93 -24.12 5.35
CA GLN A 260 0.89 -24.86 6.06
C GLN A 260 -0.47 -24.17 6.01
N ARG A 261 -0.53 -22.93 5.49
CA ARG A 261 -1.75 -22.07 5.50
C ARG A 261 -2.27 -21.82 6.92
N ASP A 262 -1.38 -21.69 7.88
CA ASP A 262 -1.70 -21.32 9.26
C ASP A 262 -1.73 -19.81 9.41
N PHE A 263 -2.90 -19.22 9.21
CA PHE A 263 -3.14 -17.77 9.26
C PHE A 263 -3.99 -17.36 10.48
N SER A 264 -4.00 -18.18 11.54
CA SER A 264 -4.92 -18.01 12.67
C SER A 264 -4.40 -17.07 13.77
N ASP A 265 -3.09 -16.75 13.79
CA ASP A 265 -2.50 -15.92 14.83
C ASP A 265 -2.93 -14.45 14.72
N SER A 266 -3.56 -13.92 15.78
CA SER A 266 -4.08 -12.55 15.82
C SER A 266 -2.99 -11.46 15.90
N GLU A 267 -1.76 -11.81 16.26
CA GLU A 267 -0.62 -10.89 16.29
C GLU A 267 0.11 -10.81 14.94
N ILE A 268 -0.28 -11.64 13.99
CA ILE A 268 0.23 -11.60 12.61
C ILE A 268 -0.87 -11.06 11.70
N SER A 269 -0.57 -10.01 10.95
CA SER A 269 -1.47 -9.56 9.90
C SER A 269 -1.13 -10.28 8.61
N PHE A 270 -1.92 -11.30 8.26
CA PHE A 270 -1.84 -12.02 7.00
C PHE A 270 -2.78 -11.41 5.95
N LEU A 271 -2.30 -11.30 4.74
CA LEU A 271 -3.07 -11.01 3.55
C LEU A 271 -2.77 -12.06 2.49
N VAL A 272 -3.75 -12.87 2.14
CA VAL A 272 -3.61 -13.95 1.15
C VAL A 272 -4.62 -13.75 0.04
N GLN A 273 -4.17 -13.44 -1.16
CA GLN A 273 -5.03 -13.06 -2.27
C GLN A 273 -4.82 -13.97 -3.48
N LYS A 274 -5.88 -14.65 -3.90
CA LYS A 274 -5.87 -15.43 -5.14
C LYS A 274 -6.01 -14.51 -6.36
N ILE A 275 -5.20 -14.75 -7.37
CA ILE A 275 -5.28 -14.03 -8.65
C ILE A 275 -6.35 -14.67 -9.53
N CYS A 276 -7.43 -13.92 -9.77
CA CYS A 276 -8.63 -14.39 -10.46
C CYS A 276 -8.87 -13.63 -11.76
N GLU A 277 -9.51 -14.25 -12.73
CA GLU A 277 -10.07 -13.53 -13.88
C GLU A 277 -11.32 -12.76 -13.48
N LYS A 278 -11.58 -11.68 -14.20
CA LYS A 278 -12.87 -10.99 -14.13
C LYS A 278 -13.95 -11.96 -14.61
N LYS A 279 -14.94 -12.24 -13.74
CA LYS A 279 -16.12 -12.99 -14.20
C LYS A 279 -16.90 -12.12 -15.18
N SER A 280 -17.12 -12.66 -16.38
CA SER A 280 -17.98 -12.08 -17.41
C SER A 280 -19.43 -11.95 -16.91
#